data_97cfaf4fa32568c36b6f4d79ea86b7cf
#
_entry.id   97cfaf4fa32568c36b6f4d79ea86b7cf
#
_cell.length_a   1.000
_cell.length_b   1.000
_cell.length_c   1.000
_cell.angle_alpha   90.00
_cell.angle_beta   90.00
_cell.angle_gamma   90.00
#
_symmetry.space_group_name_H-M   'P 1'
#
loop_
_entity.id
_entity.type
_entity.pdbx_description
1 polymer ?
#
loop_
_entity_poly.entity_id
_entity_poly.type
_entity_poly.pdbx_seq_one_letter_code
_entity_poly.pdbx_strand_id
1 'polypeptide(L)'
;MIKNIYISSDFLMTKEKEQFSNVKWLYEVLKRPIEQSSGKKARIFTSSLTALDKFSRIEFFKKSNVELNIHKTQFYYNHKDIINDSLAYLHDFISHDDLVIGYELSEQTRSILTRANIKYVDIWLHPVRFLDDVLFGFSSNDRNVFKKLGDFYYPTETYWLYADRLRISAFKGWKRIIDNIKIKPNSALFIGQTLEDKAVSKNGKMLNLLDFKKEFEQLGIEYGKVYYS
;
A
#
# COMPACT_ATOMS: atom_id res chain seq x y z
N MET A 1 -13.14 -20.33 -10.99
CA MET A 1 -13.14 -19.28 -12.06
C MET A 1 -13.54 -17.95 -11.40
N ILE A 2 -12.82 -16.83 -11.66
CA ILE A 2 -13.17 -15.53 -11.08
C ILE A 2 -14.55 -15.09 -11.55
N LYS A 3 -15.45 -14.74 -10.61
CA LYS A 3 -16.82 -14.28 -10.90
C LYS A 3 -16.86 -12.76 -11.08
N ASN A 4 -16.39 -12.01 -10.11
CA ASN A 4 -16.38 -10.56 -10.13
C ASN A 4 -14.95 -10.03 -9.93
N ILE A 5 -14.70 -8.82 -10.43
CA ILE A 5 -13.45 -8.10 -10.23
C ILE A 5 -13.77 -6.78 -9.53
N TYR A 6 -13.22 -6.60 -8.36
CA TYR A 6 -13.37 -5.39 -7.56
C TYR A 6 -12.09 -4.58 -7.57
N ILE A 7 -12.21 -3.30 -7.86
CA ILE A 7 -11.13 -2.33 -7.72
C ILE A 7 -11.34 -1.60 -6.39
N SER A 8 -10.33 -1.63 -5.55
CA SER A 8 -10.38 -1.11 -4.19
C SER A 8 -9.09 -0.36 -3.83
N SER A 9 -9.08 0.26 -2.69
CA SER A 9 -7.87 0.62 -1.95
C SER A 9 -7.85 -0.17 -0.64
N ASP A 10 -7.05 0.27 0.34
CA ASP A 10 -7.07 -0.36 1.66
C ASP A 10 -8.36 -0.02 2.42
N PHE A 11 -9.41 -0.76 2.13
CA PHE A 11 -10.76 -0.51 2.64
C PHE A 11 -10.93 -0.78 4.15
N LEU A 12 -9.96 -1.43 4.78
CA LEU A 12 -9.96 -1.65 6.22
C LEU A 12 -9.20 -0.58 7.00
N MET A 13 -8.07 -0.08 6.47
CA MET A 13 -7.23 0.90 7.17
C MET A 13 -7.48 2.35 6.74
N THR A 14 -7.68 2.60 5.45
CA THR A 14 -7.74 3.96 4.92
C THR A 14 -9.10 4.60 5.14
N LYS A 15 -9.16 5.89 5.47
CA LYS A 15 -10.41 6.65 5.60
C LYS A 15 -11.23 6.63 4.30
N GLU A 16 -12.54 6.70 4.45
CA GLU A 16 -13.49 6.62 3.34
C GLU A 16 -13.21 7.65 2.22
N LYS A 17 -12.92 8.90 2.58
CA LYS A 17 -12.62 9.97 1.61
C LYS A 17 -11.37 9.65 0.78
N GLU A 18 -10.32 9.18 1.42
CA GLU A 18 -9.06 8.82 0.74
C GLU A 18 -9.20 7.55 -0.07
N GLN A 19 -9.93 6.55 0.45
CA GLN A 19 -10.28 5.37 -0.31
C GLN A 19 -10.95 5.74 -1.62
N PHE A 20 -11.98 6.58 -1.56
CA PHE A 20 -12.75 6.97 -2.74
C PHE A 20 -11.87 7.66 -3.79
N SER A 21 -10.99 8.56 -3.37
CA SER A 21 -10.07 9.25 -4.25
C SER A 21 -9.13 8.28 -4.98
N ASN A 22 -8.49 7.38 -4.23
CA ASN A 22 -7.56 6.39 -4.77
C ASN A 22 -8.26 5.38 -5.69
N VAL A 23 -9.43 4.89 -5.27
CA VAL A 23 -10.19 3.90 -6.04
C VAL A 23 -10.72 4.48 -7.33
N LYS A 24 -11.22 5.73 -7.31
CA LYS A 24 -11.71 6.39 -8.51
C LYS A 24 -10.61 6.53 -9.57
N TRP A 25 -9.46 7.04 -9.17
CA TRP A 25 -8.31 7.15 -10.07
C TRP A 25 -7.90 5.79 -10.64
N LEU A 26 -7.74 4.79 -9.78
CA LEU A 26 -7.35 3.45 -10.20
C LEU A 26 -8.38 2.80 -11.13
N TYR A 27 -9.66 3.00 -10.83
CA TYR A 27 -10.75 2.50 -11.65
C TYR A 27 -10.72 3.07 -13.06
N GLU A 28 -10.50 4.38 -13.20
CA GLU A 28 -10.39 5.02 -14.53
C GLU A 28 -9.20 4.48 -15.33
N VAL A 29 -8.08 4.19 -14.68
CA VAL A 29 -6.88 3.63 -15.32
C VAL A 29 -7.08 2.16 -15.72
N LEU A 30 -7.64 1.33 -14.83
CA LEU A 30 -7.63 -0.12 -14.97
C LEU A 30 -8.93 -0.71 -15.54
N LYS A 31 -10.06 -0.02 -15.46
CA LYS A 31 -11.34 -0.56 -15.88
C LYS A 31 -11.31 -1.13 -17.29
N ARG A 32 -10.94 -0.31 -18.27
CA ARG A 32 -10.95 -0.71 -19.68
C ARG A 32 -10.06 -1.91 -19.98
N PRO A 33 -8.77 -1.91 -19.61
CA PRO A 33 -7.89 -3.06 -19.84
C PRO A 33 -8.37 -4.33 -19.13
N ILE A 34 -8.91 -4.23 -17.90
CA ILE A 34 -9.44 -5.38 -17.17
C ILE A 34 -10.66 -5.95 -17.88
N GLU A 35 -11.62 -5.11 -18.26
CA GLU A 35 -12.85 -5.55 -18.94
C GLU A 35 -12.56 -6.16 -20.31
N GLN A 36 -11.61 -5.60 -21.06
CA GLN A 36 -11.20 -6.13 -22.36
C GLN A 36 -10.48 -7.48 -22.25
N SER A 37 -9.60 -7.64 -21.27
CA SER A 37 -8.81 -8.87 -21.12
C SER A 37 -9.58 -10.01 -20.46
N SER A 38 -10.49 -9.70 -19.53
CA SER A 38 -11.20 -10.70 -18.73
C SER A 38 -12.62 -11.01 -19.24
N GLY A 39 -13.21 -10.15 -20.07
CA GLY A 39 -14.62 -10.18 -20.45
C GLY A 39 -15.58 -9.88 -19.29
N LYS A 40 -15.09 -9.37 -18.16
CA LYS A 40 -15.87 -9.13 -16.93
C LYS A 40 -15.87 -7.65 -16.58
N LYS A 41 -17.00 -7.18 -16.07
CA LYS A 41 -17.12 -5.80 -15.57
C LYS A 41 -16.28 -5.62 -14.30
N ALA A 42 -15.46 -4.59 -14.28
CA ALA A 42 -14.82 -4.11 -13.08
C ALA A 42 -15.82 -3.30 -12.24
N ARG A 43 -15.79 -3.48 -10.91
CA ARG A 43 -16.66 -2.79 -9.96
C ARG A 43 -15.80 -2.13 -8.89
N ILE A 44 -16.26 -1.02 -8.35
CA ILE A 44 -15.62 -0.37 -7.21
C ILE A 44 -16.07 -1.05 -5.91
N PHE A 45 -15.11 -1.32 -5.02
CA PHE A 45 -15.37 -1.77 -3.66
C PHE A 45 -14.69 -0.83 -2.66
N THR A 46 -15.48 -0.27 -1.75
CA THR A 46 -15.02 0.58 -0.65
C THR A 46 -15.81 0.25 0.61
N SER A 47 -15.23 0.56 1.77
CA SER A 47 -16.01 0.53 3.00
C SER A 47 -16.84 1.82 3.14
N SER A 48 -17.99 1.70 3.78
CA SER A 48 -18.82 2.84 4.17
C SER A 48 -18.97 2.88 5.69
N LEU A 49 -19.08 4.08 6.24
CA LEU A 49 -19.40 4.27 7.67
C LEU A 49 -20.91 4.30 7.92
N THR A 50 -21.71 4.67 6.95
CA THR A 50 -23.12 5.03 7.12
C THR A 50 -24.12 4.25 6.25
N ALA A 51 -23.70 3.69 5.13
CA ALA A 51 -24.62 3.01 4.22
C ALA A 51 -24.87 1.55 4.64
N LEU A 52 -26.12 1.19 4.89
CA LEU A 52 -26.52 -0.13 5.36
C LEU A 52 -26.39 -1.24 4.29
N ASP A 53 -26.42 -0.87 3.02
CA ASP A 53 -26.32 -1.76 1.87
C ASP A 53 -24.88 -1.99 1.39
N LYS A 54 -23.89 -1.42 2.09
CA LYS A 54 -22.47 -1.49 1.75
C LYS A 54 -21.66 -2.09 2.89
N PHE A 55 -20.49 -2.62 2.57
CA PHE A 55 -19.56 -3.10 3.56
C PHE A 55 -19.22 -2.01 4.57
N SER A 56 -19.51 -2.26 5.84
CA SER A 56 -19.21 -1.35 6.95
C SER A 56 -18.00 -1.82 7.73
N ARG A 57 -16.94 -1.00 7.79
CA ARG A 57 -15.79 -1.26 8.66
C ARG A 57 -16.18 -1.35 10.12
N ILE A 58 -17.08 -0.51 10.57
CA ILE A 58 -17.53 -0.49 11.97
C ILE A 58 -18.10 -1.84 12.33
N GLU A 59 -19.03 -2.36 11.54
CA GLU A 59 -19.63 -3.68 11.80
C GLU A 59 -18.61 -4.81 11.68
N PHE A 60 -17.68 -4.73 10.73
CA PHE A 60 -16.60 -5.71 10.58
C PHE A 60 -15.75 -5.80 11.86
N PHE A 61 -15.28 -4.67 12.38
CA PHE A 61 -14.42 -4.66 13.55
C PHE A 61 -15.19 -4.92 14.85
N LYS A 62 -16.44 -4.48 14.94
CA LYS A 62 -17.33 -4.77 16.08
C LYS A 62 -17.54 -6.27 16.29
N LYS A 63 -17.68 -7.04 15.22
CA LYS A 63 -17.80 -8.51 15.31
C LYS A 63 -16.57 -9.18 15.95
N SER A 64 -15.42 -8.56 15.89
CA SER A 64 -14.18 -9.00 16.55
C SER A 64 -13.90 -8.30 17.88
N ASN A 65 -14.80 -7.48 18.40
CA ASN A 65 -14.60 -6.62 19.57
C ASN A 65 -13.37 -5.70 19.44
N VAL A 66 -13.05 -5.27 18.24
CA VAL A 66 -11.96 -4.33 17.97
C VAL A 66 -12.54 -2.92 17.90
N GLU A 67 -12.13 -2.06 18.82
CA GLU A 67 -12.53 -0.66 18.82
C GLU A 67 -11.79 0.15 17.76
N LEU A 68 -12.53 0.89 16.96
CA LEU A 68 -11.99 1.81 15.97
C LEU A 68 -11.97 3.23 16.49
N ASN A 69 -10.81 3.86 16.47
CA ASN A 69 -10.74 5.31 16.67
C ASN A 69 -11.08 6.01 15.33
N ILE A 70 -12.37 6.34 15.16
CA ILE A 70 -12.90 6.98 13.94
C ILE A 70 -12.33 8.38 13.67
N HIS A 71 -11.67 9.00 14.64
CA HIS A 71 -11.06 10.34 14.50
C HIS A 71 -9.66 10.27 13.85
N LYS A 72 -9.02 9.11 13.80
CA LYS A 72 -7.71 8.95 13.15
C LYS A 72 -7.85 8.84 11.64
N THR A 73 -6.84 9.32 10.93
CA THR A 73 -6.76 9.26 9.46
C THR A 73 -6.63 7.84 8.95
N GLN A 74 -5.99 6.97 9.74
CA GLN A 74 -5.85 5.55 9.44
C GLN A 74 -6.22 4.73 10.67
N PHE A 75 -6.74 3.52 10.42
CA PHE A 75 -7.10 2.57 11.46
C PHE A 75 -6.00 1.53 11.60
N TYR A 76 -5.37 1.53 12.77
CA TYR A 76 -4.34 0.55 13.09
C TYR A 76 -4.97 -0.55 13.94
N TYR A 77 -4.86 -1.78 13.49
CA TYR A 77 -5.35 -2.96 14.19
C TYR A 77 -4.41 -4.13 13.96
N ASN A 78 -4.45 -5.12 14.85
CA ASN A 78 -3.74 -6.36 14.65
C ASN A 78 -4.67 -7.35 13.91
N HIS A 79 -4.27 -7.82 12.74
CA HIS A 79 -5.07 -8.76 11.96
C HIS A 79 -5.34 -10.10 12.69
N LYS A 80 -4.54 -10.43 13.71
CA LYS A 80 -4.72 -11.63 14.53
C LYS A 80 -5.93 -11.54 15.46
N ASP A 81 -6.36 -10.33 15.81
CA ASP A 81 -7.51 -10.08 16.66
C ASP A 81 -8.84 -10.23 15.91
N ILE A 82 -8.79 -10.34 14.58
CA ILE A 82 -9.98 -10.53 13.75
C ILE A 82 -10.43 -11.98 13.79
N ILE A 83 -11.67 -12.21 14.20
CA ILE A 83 -12.28 -13.55 14.31
C ILE A 83 -13.09 -13.95 13.08
N ASN A 84 -13.52 -15.20 13.05
CA ASN A 84 -14.25 -15.76 11.89
C ASN A 84 -15.58 -15.05 11.59
N ASP A 85 -16.26 -14.48 12.58
CA ASP A 85 -17.53 -13.76 12.37
C ASP A 85 -17.32 -12.50 11.52
N SER A 86 -16.19 -11.82 11.69
CA SER A 86 -15.81 -10.70 10.82
C SER A 86 -15.49 -11.18 9.40
N LEU A 87 -14.82 -12.34 9.25
CA LEU A 87 -14.53 -12.91 7.95
C LEU A 87 -15.82 -13.35 7.24
N ALA A 88 -16.76 -13.95 7.98
CA ALA A 88 -18.08 -14.31 7.45
C ALA A 88 -18.83 -13.08 6.95
N TYR A 89 -18.83 -11.98 7.72
CA TYR A 89 -19.42 -10.72 7.30
C TYR A 89 -18.76 -10.14 6.04
N LEU A 90 -17.45 -10.27 5.89
CA LEU A 90 -16.79 -9.85 4.65
C LEU A 90 -17.26 -10.67 3.45
N HIS A 91 -17.55 -11.95 3.65
CA HIS A 91 -18.06 -12.85 2.60
C HIS A 91 -19.47 -12.50 2.12
N ASP A 92 -20.27 -11.75 2.88
CA ASP A 92 -21.56 -11.23 2.41
C ASP A 92 -21.37 -10.24 1.23
N PHE A 93 -20.16 -9.69 1.05
CA PHE A 93 -19.84 -8.67 0.04
C PHE A 93 -18.83 -9.13 -1.01
N ILE A 94 -17.87 -9.97 -0.62
CA ILE A 94 -16.80 -10.47 -1.52
C ILE A 94 -16.66 -11.98 -1.31
N SER A 95 -16.91 -12.75 -2.35
CA SER A 95 -16.78 -14.20 -2.29
C SER A 95 -15.36 -14.70 -2.58
N HIS A 96 -15.09 -15.98 -2.27
CA HIS A 96 -13.82 -16.64 -2.60
C HIS A 96 -13.58 -16.78 -4.12
N ASP A 97 -14.63 -16.65 -4.94
CA ASP A 97 -14.54 -16.65 -6.40
C ASP A 97 -14.29 -15.26 -6.98
N ASP A 98 -14.21 -14.23 -6.16
CA ASP A 98 -13.96 -12.88 -6.61
C ASP A 98 -12.46 -12.52 -6.57
N LEU A 99 -12.07 -11.49 -7.30
CA LEU A 99 -10.74 -10.93 -7.29
C LEU A 99 -10.79 -9.48 -6.83
N VAL A 100 -10.01 -9.15 -5.82
CA VAL A 100 -9.81 -7.76 -5.37
C VAL A 100 -8.50 -7.24 -5.94
N ILE A 101 -8.56 -6.16 -6.70
CA ILE A 101 -7.40 -5.39 -7.13
C ILE A 101 -7.34 -4.17 -6.22
N GLY A 102 -6.42 -4.19 -5.26
CA GLY A 102 -6.31 -3.18 -4.22
C GLY A 102 -5.12 -2.25 -4.43
N TYR A 103 -5.27 -0.99 -4.11
CA TYR A 103 -4.19 -0.02 -4.12
C TYR A 103 -3.59 0.14 -2.73
N GLU A 104 -2.30 -0.15 -2.61
CA GLU A 104 -1.53 -0.05 -1.36
C GLU A 104 -2.22 -0.74 -0.17
N LEU A 105 -2.59 -2.01 -0.37
CA LEU A 105 -3.15 -2.81 0.72
C LEU A 105 -2.11 -3.01 1.82
N SER A 106 -2.47 -2.70 3.06
CA SER A 106 -1.62 -2.99 4.21
C SER A 106 -1.41 -4.50 4.40
N GLU A 107 -0.37 -4.87 5.11
CA GLU A 107 -0.12 -6.26 5.53
C GLU A 107 -1.35 -6.84 6.24
N GLN A 108 -2.01 -6.05 7.08
CA GLN A 108 -3.20 -6.43 7.81
C GLN A 108 -4.35 -6.79 6.89
N THR A 109 -4.66 -5.93 5.92
CA THR A 109 -5.74 -6.18 4.95
C THR A 109 -5.43 -7.37 4.06
N ARG A 110 -4.18 -7.51 3.58
CA ARG A 110 -3.75 -8.69 2.80
C ARG A 110 -3.87 -9.98 3.60
N SER A 111 -3.49 -9.96 4.88
CA SER A 111 -3.61 -11.12 5.77
C SER A 111 -5.08 -11.51 5.99
N ILE A 112 -5.98 -10.55 6.14
CA ILE A 112 -7.43 -10.80 6.26
C ILE A 112 -7.99 -11.41 4.97
N LEU A 113 -7.69 -10.82 3.80
CA LEU A 113 -8.12 -11.37 2.52
C LEU A 113 -7.62 -12.81 2.32
N THR A 114 -6.37 -13.09 2.70
CA THR A 114 -5.81 -14.45 2.62
C THR A 114 -6.54 -15.40 3.56
N ARG A 115 -6.79 -15.02 4.82
CA ARG A 115 -7.53 -15.84 5.78
C ARG A 115 -8.99 -16.09 5.34
N ALA A 116 -9.60 -15.10 4.70
CA ALA A 116 -10.92 -15.22 4.11
C ALA A 116 -10.92 -16.00 2.78
N ASN A 117 -9.77 -16.52 2.33
CA ASN A 117 -9.64 -17.20 1.04
C ASN A 117 -10.15 -16.34 -0.14
N ILE A 118 -10.00 -15.03 -0.05
CA ILE A 118 -10.31 -14.07 -1.11
C ILE A 118 -9.01 -13.77 -1.88
N LYS A 119 -9.07 -13.90 -3.22
CA LYS A 119 -7.94 -13.60 -4.09
C LYS A 119 -7.75 -12.08 -4.20
N TYR A 120 -6.48 -11.66 -4.16
CA TYR A 120 -6.17 -10.25 -4.39
C TYR A 120 -4.95 -10.06 -5.28
N VAL A 121 -4.89 -8.91 -5.92
CA VAL A 121 -3.69 -8.28 -6.47
C VAL A 121 -3.54 -6.95 -5.75
N ASP A 122 -2.49 -6.82 -4.95
CA ASP A 122 -2.10 -5.55 -4.35
C ASP A 122 -1.20 -4.83 -5.33
N ILE A 123 -1.50 -3.58 -5.62
CA ILE A 123 -0.73 -2.74 -6.53
C ILE A 123 -0.33 -1.45 -5.84
N TRP A 124 0.84 -0.96 -6.16
CA TRP A 124 1.35 0.33 -5.69
C TRP A 124 2.14 1.03 -6.79
N LEU A 125 2.28 2.34 -6.68
CA LEU A 125 3.15 3.06 -7.58
C LEU A 125 4.59 2.60 -7.39
N HIS A 126 5.24 2.23 -8.49
CA HIS A 126 6.65 1.88 -8.45
C HIS A 126 7.49 3.06 -7.93
N PRO A 127 8.60 2.83 -7.20
CA PRO A 127 9.49 3.92 -6.75
C PRO A 127 9.95 4.86 -7.87
N VAL A 128 10.06 4.34 -9.10
CA VAL A 128 10.38 5.13 -10.31
C VAL A 128 9.12 5.82 -10.86
N ARG A 129 8.31 6.40 -10.00
CA ARG A 129 7.03 7.09 -10.33
C ARG A 129 7.19 8.50 -10.89
N PHE A 130 8.42 8.91 -11.15
CA PHE A 130 8.72 10.24 -11.70
C PHE A 130 8.78 10.27 -13.22
N LEU A 131 8.30 9.20 -13.85
CA LEU A 131 8.34 9.01 -15.28
C LEU A 131 7.06 9.50 -15.93
N ASP A 132 7.12 9.66 -17.25
CA ASP A 132 5.96 9.97 -18.07
C ASP A 132 4.96 8.79 -18.06
N ASP A 133 5.47 7.56 -17.86
CA ASP A 133 4.67 6.34 -17.73
C ASP A 133 4.35 6.01 -16.26
N VAL A 134 3.14 5.47 -16.04
CA VAL A 134 2.73 4.97 -14.72
C VAL A 134 3.17 3.52 -14.58
N LEU A 135 4.18 3.29 -13.76
CA LEU A 135 4.66 1.96 -13.42
C LEU A 135 4.08 1.50 -12.09
N PHE A 136 3.59 0.26 -12.06
CA PHE A 136 3.09 -0.37 -10.85
C PHE A 136 3.99 -1.51 -10.39
N GLY A 137 4.22 -1.56 -9.08
CA GLY A 137 4.62 -2.79 -8.41
C GLY A 137 3.38 -3.57 -8.01
N PHE A 138 3.50 -4.89 -7.84
CA PHE A 138 2.37 -5.72 -7.46
C PHE A 138 2.76 -6.91 -6.59
N SER A 139 1.80 -7.40 -5.81
CA SER A 139 1.85 -8.70 -5.14
C SER A 139 0.49 -9.38 -5.20
N SER A 140 0.44 -10.69 -5.00
CA SER A 140 -0.80 -11.46 -5.00
C SER A 140 -0.69 -12.69 -4.10
N ASN A 141 -1.80 -13.12 -3.49
CA ASN A 141 -1.90 -14.43 -2.83
C ASN A 141 -2.26 -15.56 -3.80
N ASP A 142 -2.61 -15.27 -5.05
CA ASP A 142 -2.83 -16.26 -6.10
C ASP A 142 -1.52 -16.47 -6.90
N ARG A 143 -0.92 -17.65 -6.79
CA ARG A 143 0.35 -18.00 -7.46
C ARG A 143 0.28 -17.88 -8.98
N ASN A 144 -0.86 -18.22 -9.58
CA ASN A 144 -1.02 -18.15 -11.04
C ASN A 144 -1.09 -16.71 -11.53
N VAL A 145 -1.81 -15.86 -10.78
CA VAL A 145 -1.87 -14.41 -11.07
C VAL A 145 -0.48 -13.81 -10.88
N PHE A 146 0.17 -14.09 -9.76
CA PHE A 146 1.51 -13.59 -9.46
C PHE A 146 2.52 -13.96 -10.54
N LYS A 147 2.53 -15.26 -10.98
CA LYS A 147 3.41 -15.72 -12.05
C LYS A 147 3.16 -14.98 -13.36
N LYS A 148 1.90 -14.89 -13.81
CA LYS A 148 1.55 -14.19 -15.06
C LYS A 148 1.96 -12.72 -15.07
N LEU A 149 1.84 -12.03 -13.94
CA LEU A 149 2.30 -10.66 -13.80
C LEU A 149 3.82 -10.57 -13.80
N GLY A 150 4.52 -11.51 -13.15
CA GLY A 150 5.98 -11.58 -13.12
C GLY A 150 6.62 -11.96 -14.46
N ASP A 151 5.89 -12.68 -15.31
CA ASP A 151 6.35 -13.02 -16.67
C ASP A 151 6.33 -11.80 -17.62
N PHE A 152 5.69 -10.69 -17.22
CA PHE A 152 5.73 -9.46 -17.98
C PHE A 152 7.08 -8.78 -17.81
N TYR A 153 7.86 -8.76 -18.89
CA TYR A 153 9.18 -8.16 -18.88
C TYR A 153 9.10 -6.67 -19.24
N TYR A 154 9.67 -5.85 -18.36
CA TYR A 154 9.92 -4.44 -18.66
C TYR A 154 11.43 -4.23 -18.81
N PRO A 155 11.93 -3.69 -19.93
CA PRO A 155 13.37 -3.59 -20.19
C PRO A 155 14.07 -2.76 -19.10
N THR A 156 15.09 -3.36 -18.48
CA THR A 156 15.87 -2.71 -17.40
C THR A 156 16.54 -1.42 -17.87
N GLU A 157 16.93 -1.37 -19.14
CA GLU A 157 17.54 -0.20 -19.79
C GLU A 157 16.63 1.03 -19.71
N THR A 158 15.32 0.83 -19.76
CA THR A 158 14.35 1.91 -19.64
C THR A 158 14.45 2.59 -18.28
N TYR A 159 14.64 1.83 -17.21
CA TYR A 159 14.84 2.40 -15.87
C TYR A 159 16.09 3.24 -15.78
N TRP A 160 17.18 2.83 -16.43
CA TRP A 160 18.43 3.60 -16.44
C TRP A 160 18.29 4.92 -17.19
N LEU A 161 17.64 4.93 -18.34
CA LEU A 161 17.36 6.17 -19.09
C LEU A 161 16.58 7.17 -18.24
N TYR A 162 15.59 6.70 -17.54
CA TYR A 162 14.77 7.53 -16.67
C TYR A 162 15.56 8.01 -15.43
N ALA A 163 16.35 7.15 -14.82
CA ALA A 163 17.21 7.52 -13.70
C ALA A 163 18.22 8.61 -14.11
N ASP A 164 18.79 8.54 -15.30
CA ASP A 164 19.69 9.54 -15.84
C ASP A 164 18.96 10.87 -16.09
N ARG A 165 17.78 10.83 -16.69
CA ARG A 165 16.94 12.03 -16.89
C ARG A 165 16.62 12.71 -15.56
N LEU A 166 16.22 11.93 -14.55
CA LEU A 166 15.92 12.43 -13.23
C LEU A 166 17.15 13.03 -12.56
N ARG A 167 18.30 12.33 -12.62
CA ARG A 167 19.58 12.80 -12.09
C ARG A 167 19.99 14.13 -12.70
N ILE A 168 19.93 14.26 -14.04
CA ILE A 168 20.26 15.51 -14.73
C ILE A 168 19.33 16.64 -14.32
N SER A 169 18.03 16.37 -14.24
CA SER A 169 17.02 17.35 -13.85
C SER A 169 17.21 17.81 -12.38
N ALA A 170 17.40 16.86 -11.47
CA ALA A 170 17.67 17.14 -10.07
C ALA A 170 18.97 17.91 -9.89
N PHE A 171 20.05 17.50 -10.57
CA PHE A 171 21.35 18.17 -10.49
C PHE A 171 21.29 19.63 -10.92
N LYS A 172 20.58 19.94 -12.01
CA LYS A 172 20.38 21.32 -12.45
C LYS A 172 19.68 22.19 -11.42
N GLY A 173 18.66 21.64 -10.75
CA GLY A 173 17.88 22.37 -9.74
C GLY A 173 18.57 22.49 -8.39
N TRP A 174 19.30 21.47 -7.97
CA TRP A 174 19.81 21.33 -6.61
C TRP A 174 21.32 21.61 -6.45
N LYS A 175 22.06 21.81 -7.54
CA LYS A 175 23.51 22.04 -7.49
C LYS A 175 23.93 23.09 -6.48
N ARG A 176 23.25 24.26 -6.47
CA ARG A 176 23.53 25.35 -5.54
C ARG A 176 23.34 24.95 -4.06
N ILE A 177 22.36 24.08 -3.81
CA ILE A 177 22.06 23.63 -2.45
C ILE A 177 23.09 22.60 -2.02
N ILE A 178 23.37 21.62 -2.90
CA ILE A 178 24.32 20.52 -2.64
C ILE A 178 25.73 21.07 -2.39
N ASP A 179 26.19 22.05 -3.17
CA ASP A 179 27.52 22.65 -3.02
C ASP A 179 27.71 23.36 -1.66
N ASN A 180 26.63 23.72 -0.99
CA ASN A 180 26.65 24.35 0.34
C ASN A 180 26.44 23.37 1.50
N ILE A 181 26.08 22.14 1.25
CA ILE A 181 25.88 21.13 2.29
C ILE A 181 27.24 20.49 2.65
N LYS A 182 27.72 20.76 3.85
CA LYS A 182 28.92 20.13 4.40
C LYS A 182 28.53 18.90 5.22
N ILE A 183 28.51 17.73 4.59
CA ILE A 183 28.36 16.46 5.30
C ILE A 183 29.72 15.98 5.75
N LYS A 184 29.85 15.61 7.02
CA LYS A 184 31.11 15.04 7.52
C LYS A 184 31.36 13.68 6.86
N PRO A 185 32.62 13.39 6.47
CA PRO A 185 32.97 12.04 6.03
C PRO A 185 32.60 11.02 7.12
N ASN A 186 32.30 9.80 6.68
CA ASN A 186 31.94 8.70 7.58
C ASN A 186 30.72 9.02 8.45
N SER A 187 29.64 9.49 7.82
CA SER A 187 28.36 9.79 8.46
C SER A 187 27.27 8.90 7.92
N ALA A 188 26.28 8.55 8.75
CA ALA A 188 25.05 7.91 8.34
C ALA A 188 23.90 8.94 8.20
N LEU A 189 23.00 8.72 7.23
CA LEU A 189 21.76 9.48 7.09
C LEU A 189 20.57 8.56 7.32
N PHE A 190 19.78 8.86 8.33
CA PHE A 190 18.50 8.21 8.53
C PHE A 190 17.39 9.02 7.84
N ILE A 191 16.70 8.38 6.90
CA ILE A 191 15.54 8.97 6.24
C ILE A 191 14.28 8.44 6.93
N GLY A 192 13.62 9.33 7.66
CA GLY A 192 12.37 9.02 8.34
C GLY A 192 11.17 8.96 7.39
N GLN A 193 10.08 8.41 7.88
CA GLN A 193 8.77 8.44 7.24
C GLN A 193 7.81 9.32 8.05
N THR A 194 6.74 9.76 7.41
CA THR A 194 5.68 10.48 8.12
C THR A 194 5.00 9.59 9.14
N LEU A 195 4.56 10.16 10.25
CA LEU A 195 3.94 9.44 11.38
C LEU A 195 2.68 8.62 11.01
N GLU A 196 2.05 8.94 9.88
CA GLU A 196 0.83 8.27 9.43
C GLU A 196 1.06 7.36 8.22
N ASP A 197 2.32 7.10 7.84
CA ASP A 197 2.63 6.21 6.73
C ASP A 197 2.42 4.74 7.13
N LYS A 198 1.65 4.02 6.33
CA LYS A 198 1.39 2.57 6.56
C LYS A 198 2.67 1.74 6.58
N ALA A 199 3.72 2.20 5.89
CA ALA A 199 5.02 1.52 5.86
C ALA A 199 5.69 1.42 7.25
N VAL A 200 5.36 2.31 8.18
CA VAL A 200 5.87 2.27 9.55
C VAL A 200 4.91 1.62 10.56
N SER A 201 3.93 0.88 10.08
CA SER A 201 3.00 0.12 10.92
C SER A 201 3.45 -1.34 11.06
N LYS A 202 3.48 -1.85 12.28
CA LYS A 202 3.78 -3.26 12.58
C LYS A 202 2.81 -3.79 13.64
N ASN A 203 2.12 -4.89 13.36
CA ASN A 203 1.18 -5.55 14.27
C ASN A 203 0.15 -4.58 14.89
N GLY A 204 -0.39 -3.66 14.09
CA GLY A 204 -1.37 -2.68 14.57
C GLY A 204 -0.81 -1.51 15.37
N LYS A 205 0.51 -1.40 15.51
CA LYS A 205 1.20 -0.29 16.20
C LYS A 205 2.02 0.52 15.20
N MET A 206 1.97 1.84 15.34
CA MET A 206 2.91 2.72 14.62
C MET A 206 4.28 2.66 15.29
N LEU A 207 5.29 2.40 14.49
CA LEU A 207 6.67 2.48 14.90
C LEU A 207 7.13 3.95 14.90
N ASN A 208 8.01 4.28 15.82
CA ASN A 208 8.65 5.59 15.91
C ASN A 208 10.17 5.43 16.19
N LEU A 209 10.88 6.54 16.23
CA LEU A 209 12.34 6.51 16.45
C LEU A 209 12.75 5.79 17.75
N LEU A 210 11.94 5.86 18.79
CA LEU A 210 12.27 5.21 20.07
C LEU A 210 12.22 3.68 19.97
N ASP A 211 11.44 3.13 19.04
CA ASP A 211 11.41 1.69 18.81
C ASP A 211 12.73 1.18 18.20
N PHE A 212 13.58 2.07 17.66
CA PHE A 212 14.88 1.79 17.03
C PHE A 212 16.05 2.42 17.79
N LYS A 213 15.88 2.72 19.08
CA LYS A 213 16.89 3.43 19.86
C LYS A 213 18.27 2.74 19.84
N LYS A 214 18.28 1.41 19.97
CA LYS A 214 19.53 0.62 19.99
C LYS A 214 20.27 0.68 18.65
N GLU A 215 19.52 0.59 17.55
CA GLU A 215 20.05 0.68 16.20
C GLU A 215 20.66 2.05 15.96
N PHE A 216 20.03 3.12 16.44
CA PHE A 216 20.57 4.47 16.36
C PHE A 216 21.82 4.66 17.19
N GLU A 217 21.86 4.13 18.42
CA GLU A 217 23.03 4.16 19.26
C GLU A 217 24.23 3.43 18.59
N GLN A 218 23.96 2.27 17.98
CA GLN A 218 24.98 1.53 17.24
C GLN A 218 25.47 2.28 16.01
N LEU A 219 24.60 2.89 15.22
CA LEU A 219 24.98 3.74 14.09
C LEU A 219 25.82 4.93 14.55
N GLY A 220 25.51 5.54 15.71
CA GLY A 220 26.31 6.62 16.29
C GLY A 220 27.71 6.19 16.67
N ILE A 221 27.90 4.96 17.14
CA ILE A 221 29.22 4.38 17.46
C ILE A 221 29.98 4.09 16.16
N GLU A 222 29.33 3.48 15.17
CA GLU A 222 29.97 3.07 13.93
C GLU A 222 30.38 4.25 13.04
N TYR A 223 29.49 5.26 12.90
CA TYR A 223 29.69 6.39 11.98
C TYR A 223 30.07 7.70 12.66
N GLY A 224 30.13 7.75 13.97
CA GLY A 224 30.49 8.95 14.74
C GLY A 224 29.50 10.12 14.59
N LYS A 225 28.72 10.19 13.50
CA LYS A 225 27.64 11.16 13.30
C LYS A 225 26.50 10.59 12.49
N VAL A 226 25.27 10.73 13.02
CA VAL A 226 24.03 10.37 12.34
C VAL A 226 23.24 11.63 12.06
N TYR A 227 22.88 11.84 10.80
CA TYR A 227 21.94 12.86 10.37
C TYR A 227 20.54 12.25 10.30
N TYR A 228 19.55 13.07 10.59
CA TYR A 228 18.13 12.70 10.53
C TYR A 228 17.37 13.67 9.62
N SER A 229 16.48 13.13 8.79
CA SER A 229 15.57 13.87 7.91
C SER A 229 14.13 13.47 8.16
#